data_412658bc040d58f2f4af97414fe79f1b
#
_entry.id   412658bc040d58f2f4af97414fe79f1b
#
_cell.length_a   1.000
_cell.length_b   1.000
_cell.length_c   1.000
_cell.angle_alpha   90.00
_cell.angle_beta   90.00
_cell.angle_gamma   90.00
#
_symmetry.space_group_name_H-M   'P 1'
#
loop_
_entity.id
_entity.type
_entity.pdbx_description
1 polymer ?
#
loop_
_entity_poly.entity_id
_entity_poly.type
_entity_poly.pdbx_seq_one_letter_code
_entity_poly.pdbx_strand_id
1 'polypeptide(L)'
;SDENNFKWVFNPPKKAIKQPDVIALNDFDSLITRLDNEGVDPLIAARNQAILWTTLGSAFRAIECSKWLVKEALYANGELMRLTRIRASATKGSSPIIAPVIIDQERYYIDQWLSLRVKHRIGLNYGKGQDRYRGLDPESPVFMSNHHGDWKPFALLKKTVKGKKYEVCTSMQNTIKALYRDYGHAGCSSHTGRHTISRLTQKILSKKCNDQEMKQVIQNLLHHRDICSQEDYTEINWNSLREKASVMFK
;
A
#
# COMPACT_ATOMS: atom_id res chain seq x y z
N SER A 1 40.36 -22.64 -47.20
CA SER A 1 39.26 -21.70 -47.34
C SER A 1 38.25 -21.95 -46.22
N ASP A 2 38.34 -21.12 -45.17
CA ASP A 2 37.48 -21.21 -44.01
C ASP A 2 36.21 -20.36 -44.29
N GLU A 3 35.08 -21.03 -44.45
CA GLU A 3 33.78 -20.39 -44.50
C GLU A 3 33.39 -20.05 -43.06
N ASN A 4 33.45 -18.74 -42.78
CA ASN A 4 32.94 -18.15 -41.55
C ASN A 4 31.41 -18.31 -41.49
N ASN A 5 30.94 -19.31 -40.73
CA ASN A 5 29.55 -19.50 -40.39
C ASN A 5 29.14 -18.47 -39.31
N PHE A 6 28.81 -17.24 -39.72
CA PHE A 6 28.13 -16.28 -38.87
C PHE A 6 26.68 -16.70 -38.68
N LYS A 7 26.40 -17.45 -37.61
CA LYS A 7 25.02 -17.63 -37.10
C LYS A 7 24.54 -16.29 -36.55
N TRP A 8 23.76 -15.56 -37.30
CA TRP A 8 22.97 -14.46 -36.79
C TRP A 8 21.96 -15.04 -35.80
N VAL A 9 22.23 -14.94 -34.51
CA VAL A 9 21.24 -15.20 -33.47
C VAL A 9 20.28 -14.03 -33.51
N PHE A 10 19.14 -14.25 -34.15
CA PHE A 10 18.01 -13.31 -34.12
C PHE A 10 17.50 -13.28 -32.67
N ASN A 11 17.99 -12.35 -31.88
CA ASN A 11 17.35 -12.03 -30.60
C ASN A 11 16.02 -11.35 -30.94
N PRO A 12 14.88 -11.97 -30.65
CA PRO A 12 13.60 -11.29 -30.84
C PRO A 12 13.65 -10.00 -30.04
N PRO A 13 13.05 -8.91 -30.53
CA PRO A 13 13.07 -7.64 -29.82
C PRO A 13 12.55 -7.88 -28.42
N LYS A 14 13.36 -7.52 -27.39
CA LYS A 14 12.93 -7.58 -26.00
C LYS A 14 11.59 -6.88 -25.96
N LYS A 15 10.52 -7.59 -25.53
CA LYS A 15 9.20 -6.98 -25.34
C LYS A 15 9.42 -5.62 -24.72
N ALA A 16 8.92 -4.58 -25.40
CA ALA A 16 9.04 -3.21 -24.90
C ALA A 16 8.67 -3.21 -23.42
N ILE A 17 9.60 -2.80 -22.56
CA ILE A 17 9.38 -2.79 -21.12
C ILE A 17 8.22 -1.84 -20.92
N LYS A 18 7.03 -2.40 -20.63
CA LYS A 18 5.84 -1.62 -20.36
C LYS A 18 6.21 -0.67 -19.22
N GLN A 19 6.13 0.63 -19.46
CA GLN A 19 6.33 1.63 -18.42
C GLN A 19 5.42 1.27 -17.24
N PRO A 20 5.92 1.26 -15.98
CA PRO A 20 5.07 0.97 -14.85
C PRO A 20 3.92 1.97 -14.81
N ASP A 21 2.71 1.46 -14.60
CA ASP A 21 1.53 2.27 -14.38
C ASP A 21 1.72 3.12 -13.12
N VAL A 22 1.54 4.42 -13.27
CA VAL A 22 1.61 5.41 -12.19
C VAL A 22 0.41 6.33 -12.29
N ILE A 23 0.05 6.98 -11.20
CA ILE A 23 -1.00 7.99 -11.16
C ILE A 23 -0.40 9.34 -10.77
N ALA A 24 -0.85 10.43 -11.41
CA ALA A 24 -0.51 11.77 -10.97
C ALA A 24 -1.10 12.03 -9.57
N LEU A 25 -0.37 12.73 -8.69
CA LEU A 25 -0.80 12.91 -7.30
C LEU A 25 -2.10 13.71 -7.19
N ASN A 26 -2.33 14.67 -8.09
CA ASN A 26 -3.60 15.42 -8.13
C ASN A 26 -4.77 14.52 -8.56
N ASP A 27 -4.55 13.58 -9.48
CA ASP A 27 -5.57 12.62 -9.90
C ASP A 27 -5.87 11.63 -8.77
N PHE A 28 -4.85 11.23 -8.01
CA PHE A 28 -5.03 10.41 -6.82
C PHE A 28 -5.88 11.13 -5.77
N ASP A 29 -5.56 12.38 -5.44
CA ASP A 29 -6.35 13.19 -4.50
C ASP A 29 -7.80 13.38 -4.96
N SER A 30 -8.00 13.63 -6.26
CA SER A 30 -9.33 13.71 -6.87
C SER A 30 -10.12 12.41 -6.70
N LEU A 31 -9.50 11.27 -6.94
CA LEU A 31 -10.11 9.96 -6.76
C LEU A 31 -10.51 9.74 -5.28
N ILE A 32 -9.61 10.04 -4.35
CA ILE A 32 -9.88 9.92 -2.90
C ILE A 32 -11.08 10.79 -2.49
N THR A 33 -11.15 12.05 -2.95
CA THR A 33 -12.25 12.96 -2.65
C THR A 33 -13.58 12.48 -3.26
N ARG A 34 -13.56 11.96 -4.47
CA ARG A 34 -14.78 11.47 -5.16
C ARG A 34 -15.39 10.25 -4.47
N LEU A 35 -14.59 9.41 -3.82
CA LEU A 35 -15.09 8.29 -3.02
C LEU A 35 -16.05 8.71 -1.90
N ASP A 36 -15.87 9.91 -1.34
CA ASP A 36 -16.79 10.44 -0.33
C ASP A 36 -18.10 10.97 -0.92
N ASN A 37 -18.10 11.42 -2.18
CA ASN A 37 -19.14 12.27 -2.74
C ASN A 37 -20.07 11.55 -3.74
N GLU A 38 -19.75 10.36 -4.21
CA GLU A 38 -20.46 9.69 -5.31
C GLU A 38 -21.45 8.59 -4.87
N GLY A 39 -22.06 8.73 -3.69
CA GLY A 39 -23.13 7.83 -3.23
C GLY A 39 -22.65 6.43 -2.83
N VAL A 40 -21.35 6.27 -2.59
CA VAL A 40 -20.78 5.04 -2.04
C VAL A 40 -21.13 4.93 -0.55
N ASP A 41 -21.41 3.73 -0.06
CA ASP A 41 -21.57 3.49 1.38
C ASP A 41 -20.37 4.06 2.14
N PRO A 42 -20.57 4.91 3.17
CA PRO A 42 -19.48 5.59 3.89
C PRO A 42 -18.44 4.64 4.49
N LEU A 43 -18.85 3.43 4.92
CA LEU A 43 -17.92 2.42 5.43
C LEU A 43 -17.06 1.85 4.31
N ILE A 44 -17.66 1.59 3.16
CA ILE A 44 -16.93 1.11 1.97
C ILE A 44 -16.01 2.18 1.45
N ALA A 45 -16.46 3.44 1.38
CA ALA A 45 -15.66 4.59 0.97
C ALA A 45 -14.41 4.74 1.87
N ALA A 46 -14.58 4.80 3.17
CA ALA A 46 -13.48 4.96 4.12
C ALA A 46 -12.47 3.80 4.05
N ARG A 47 -12.96 2.55 3.95
CA ARG A 47 -12.08 1.39 3.72
C ARG A 47 -11.28 1.52 2.43
N ASN A 48 -11.92 1.90 1.34
CA ASN A 48 -11.31 1.98 0.03
C ASN A 48 -10.27 3.10 -0.04
N GLN A 49 -10.55 4.26 0.56
CA GLN A 49 -9.60 5.36 0.71
C GLN A 49 -8.36 4.90 1.49
N ALA A 50 -8.54 4.23 2.63
CA ALA A 50 -7.45 3.72 3.43
C ALA A 50 -6.62 2.66 2.68
N ILE A 51 -7.25 1.76 1.90
CA ILE A 51 -6.54 0.79 1.05
C ILE A 51 -5.68 1.50 0.00
N LEU A 52 -6.23 2.46 -0.74
CA LEU A 52 -5.50 3.20 -1.76
C LEU A 52 -4.32 3.96 -1.16
N TRP A 53 -4.53 4.65 -0.03
CA TRP A 53 -3.46 5.34 0.68
C TRP A 53 -2.36 4.40 1.16
N THR A 54 -2.69 3.23 1.69
CA THR A 54 -1.70 2.25 2.16
C THR A 54 -0.86 1.70 0.99
N THR A 55 -1.48 1.49 -0.18
CA THR A 55 -0.73 1.06 -1.37
C THR A 55 0.19 2.15 -1.92
N LEU A 56 -0.16 3.42 -1.77
CA LEU A 56 0.66 4.55 -2.20
C LEU A 56 1.66 4.95 -1.11
N GLY A 57 1.21 5.33 0.07
CA GLY A 57 2.05 5.90 1.13
C GLY A 57 3.06 4.91 1.69
N SER A 58 2.62 3.73 2.06
CA SER A 58 3.48 2.65 2.60
C SER A 58 3.95 1.66 1.54
N ALA A 59 3.60 1.86 0.28
CA ALA A 59 3.98 1.00 -0.85
C ALA A 59 3.58 -0.49 -0.68
N PHE A 60 2.49 -0.79 0.02
CA PHE A 60 2.05 -2.16 0.22
C PHE A 60 1.60 -2.82 -1.08
N ARG A 61 1.88 -4.11 -1.21
CA ARG A 61 1.24 -4.96 -2.21
C ARG A 61 -0.15 -5.38 -1.73
N ALA A 62 -1.03 -5.76 -2.68
CA ALA A 62 -2.38 -6.22 -2.34
C ALA A 62 -2.40 -7.36 -1.33
N ILE A 63 -1.44 -8.31 -1.41
CA ILE A 63 -1.33 -9.40 -0.44
C ILE A 63 -0.94 -8.89 0.96
N GLU A 64 -0.06 -7.90 1.04
CA GLU A 64 0.35 -7.27 2.29
C GLU A 64 -0.83 -6.52 2.92
N CYS A 65 -1.57 -5.71 2.13
CA CYS A 65 -2.80 -5.07 2.58
C CYS A 65 -3.83 -6.06 3.12
N SER A 66 -4.04 -7.19 2.43
CA SER A 66 -5.05 -8.18 2.81
C SER A 66 -4.72 -8.95 4.09
N LYS A 67 -3.43 -9.06 4.41
CA LYS A 67 -2.93 -9.84 5.55
C LYS A 67 -2.40 -8.97 6.70
N TRP A 68 -2.37 -7.66 6.57
CA TRP A 68 -1.91 -6.73 7.59
C TRP A 68 -2.84 -6.78 8.81
N LEU A 69 -2.32 -7.19 9.97
CA LEU A 69 -3.12 -7.37 11.18
C LEU A 69 -3.23 -6.08 12.01
N VAL A 70 -4.29 -5.95 12.76
CA VAL A 70 -4.51 -4.84 13.69
C VAL A 70 -3.33 -4.68 14.66
N LYS A 71 -2.81 -5.78 15.22
CA LYS A 71 -1.63 -5.75 16.11
C LYS A 71 -0.32 -5.34 15.43
N GLU A 72 -0.25 -5.41 14.10
CA GLU A 72 0.89 -4.93 13.33
C GLU A 72 0.76 -3.44 12.96
N ALA A 73 -0.47 -2.92 12.99
CA ALA A 73 -0.79 -1.53 12.68
C ALA A 73 -0.88 -0.63 13.92
N LEU A 74 -1.41 -1.16 15.02
CA LEU A 74 -1.66 -0.41 16.25
C LEU A 74 -0.75 -0.89 17.39
N TYR A 75 -0.32 0.06 18.21
CA TYR A 75 0.13 -0.26 19.56
C TYR A 75 -1.06 -0.72 20.42
N ALA A 76 -0.76 -1.38 21.54
CA ALA A 76 -1.80 -1.84 22.48
C ALA A 76 -2.66 -0.69 23.02
N ASN A 77 -2.10 0.52 23.16
CA ASN A 77 -2.84 1.73 23.57
C ASN A 77 -3.76 2.29 22.48
N GLY A 78 -3.76 1.70 21.27
CA GLY A 78 -4.61 2.09 20.16
C GLY A 78 -4.01 3.13 19.22
N GLU A 79 -2.78 3.59 19.45
CA GLU A 79 -2.09 4.50 18.54
C GLU A 79 -1.63 3.78 17.27
N LEU A 80 -1.77 4.44 16.12
CA LEU A 80 -1.29 3.93 14.85
C LEU A 80 0.25 4.00 14.81
N MET A 81 0.90 2.87 14.56
CA MET A 81 2.35 2.78 14.47
C MET A 81 2.89 3.65 13.32
N ARG A 82 4.06 4.25 13.52
CA ARG A 82 4.79 4.93 12.41
C ARG A 82 5.59 3.94 11.57
N LEU A 83 6.08 2.88 12.19
CA LEU A 83 6.72 1.75 11.53
C LEU A 83 5.93 0.49 11.83
N THR A 84 5.40 -0.11 10.80
CA THR A 84 4.70 -1.39 10.90
C THR A 84 5.62 -2.52 10.46
N ARG A 85 5.65 -3.61 11.24
CA ARG A 85 6.37 -4.82 10.88
C ARG A 85 5.38 -5.84 10.33
N ILE A 86 5.46 -6.09 9.03
CA ILE A 86 4.67 -7.11 8.37
C ILE A 86 5.40 -8.46 8.49
N ARG A 87 4.75 -9.44 9.09
CA ARG A 87 5.32 -10.77 9.28
C ARG A 87 5.61 -11.48 7.95
N ALA A 88 6.59 -12.36 7.95
CA ALA A 88 7.05 -13.10 6.76
C ALA A 88 5.92 -13.80 6.00
N SER A 89 4.97 -14.42 6.72
CA SER A 89 3.82 -15.12 6.12
C SER A 89 2.83 -14.20 5.39
N ALA A 90 2.93 -12.90 5.58
CA ALA A 90 2.08 -11.90 4.92
C ALA A 90 2.75 -11.26 3.70
N THR A 91 4.02 -11.54 3.43
CA THR A 91 4.77 -10.95 2.33
C THR A 91 4.95 -11.93 1.17
N LYS A 92 5.08 -11.40 -0.04
CA LYS A 92 5.33 -12.23 -1.23
C LYS A 92 6.68 -12.96 -1.17
N GLY A 93 7.68 -12.38 -0.53
CA GLY A 93 9.04 -12.91 -0.47
C GLY A 93 9.32 -13.83 0.73
N SER A 94 8.31 -14.14 1.54
CA SER A 94 8.42 -14.94 2.77
C SER A 94 9.52 -14.42 3.73
N SER A 95 9.79 -13.13 3.70
CA SER A 95 10.65 -12.42 4.64
C SER A 95 9.86 -11.26 5.27
N PRO A 96 10.01 -10.98 6.57
CA PRO A 96 9.33 -9.85 7.18
C PRO A 96 9.81 -8.54 6.53
N ILE A 97 8.93 -7.56 6.46
CA ILE A 97 9.26 -6.21 5.99
C ILE A 97 8.89 -5.19 7.07
N ILE A 98 9.61 -4.08 7.06
CA ILE A 98 9.25 -2.90 7.83
C ILE A 98 8.76 -1.85 6.84
N ALA A 99 7.55 -1.34 7.06
CA ALA A 99 6.95 -0.33 6.21
C ALA A 99 6.61 0.91 7.05
N PRO A 100 7.08 2.10 6.63
CA PRO A 100 6.73 3.33 7.31
C PRO A 100 5.30 3.77 6.94
N VAL A 101 4.52 4.12 7.96
CA VAL A 101 3.18 4.71 7.87
C VAL A 101 3.30 6.13 8.41
N ILE A 102 3.86 7.04 7.63
CA ILE A 102 4.34 8.35 8.08
C ILE A 102 3.78 9.54 7.30
N ILE A 103 3.07 9.30 6.19
CA ILE A 103 2.37 10.38 5.47
C ILE A 103 1.10 10.73 6.26
N ASP A 104 0.92 12.00 6.61
CA ASP A 104 -0.19 12.48 7.43
C ASP A 104 -1.56 12.10 6.87
N GLN A 105 -1.78 12.24 5.58
CA GLN A 105 -3.02 11.87 4.92
C GLN A 105 -3.27 10.36 4.94
N GLU A 106 -2.24 9.53 4.71
CA GLU A 106 -2.36 8.09 4.83
C GLU A 106 -2.79 7.69 6.24
N ARG A 107 -2.13 8.26 7.26
CA ARG A 107 -2.44 8.02 8.67
C ARG A 107 -3.88 8.42 9.00
N TYR A 108 -4.31 9.59 8.51
CA TYR A 108 -5.67 10.07 8.67
C TYR A 108 -6.71 9.06 8.13
N TYR A 109 -6.57 8.60 6.90
CA TYR A 109 -7.55 7.68 6.30
C TYR A 109 -7.54 6.28 6.94
N ILE A 110 -6.37 5.76 7.32
CA ILE A 110 -6.29 4.51 8.09
C ILE A 110 -6.99 4.67 9.45
N ASP A 111 -6.74 5.77 10.13
CA ASP A 111 -7.34 6.07 11.45
C ASP A 111 -8.86 6.21 11.37
N GLN A 112 -9.36 6.91 10.36
CA GLN A 112 -10.81 7.03 10.09
C GLN A 112 -11.44 5.66 9.86
N TRP A 113 -10.83 4.81 9.04
CA TRP A 113 -11.33 3.46 8.79
C TRP A 113 -11.38 2.62 10.07
N LEU A 114 -10.31 2.61 10.86
CA LEU A 114 -10.26 1.85 12.11
C LEU A 114 -11.30 2.37 13.12
N SER A 115 -11.50 3.68 13.21
CA SER A 115 -12.51 4.30 14.07
C SER A 115 -13.94 3.91 13.65
N LEU A 116 -14.21 3.85 12.35
CA LEU A 116 -15.48 3.37 11.82
C LEU A 116 -15.70 1.88 12.09
N ARG A 117 -14.66 1.04 12.02
CA ARG A 117 -14.73 -0.37 12.43
C ARG A 117 -15.19 -0.50 13.87
N VAL A 118 -14.60 0.28 14.79
CA VAL A 118 -15.01 0.28 16.21
C VAL A 118 -16.47 0.72 16.34
N LYS A 119 -16.84 1.86 15.74
CA LYS A 119 -18.20 2.41 15.79
C LYS A 119 -19.25 1.42 15.28
N HIS A 120 -18.96 0.72 14.20
CA HIS A 120 -19.87 -0.23 13.56
C HIS A 120 -19.65 -1.68 13.98
N ARG A 121 -18.84 -1.92 15.01
CA ARG A 121 -18.59 -3.23 15.63
C ARG A 121 -18.02 -4.27 14.64
N ILE A 122 -17.18 -3.83 13.73
CA ILE A 122 -16.56 -4.68 12.70
C ILE A 122 -15.24 -5.27 13.22
N GLY A 123 -15.22 -6.58 13.49
CA GLY A 123 -14.03 -7.29 13.95
C GLY A 123 -13.56 -6.86 15.33
N LEU A 124 -14.49 -6.71 16.27
CA LEU A 124 -14.17 -6.41 17.67
C LEU A 124 -13.64 -7.66 18.38
N ASN A 125 -12.83 -7.41 19.41
CA ASN A 125 -12.42 -8.42 20.37
C ASN A 125 -13.46 -8.51 21.49
N TYR A 126 -14.10 -9.65 21.64
CA TYR A 126 -15.07 -9.93 22.72
C TYR A 126 -14.45 -10.68 23.91
N GLY A 127 -13.15 -10.94 23.88
CA GLY A 127 -12.41 -11.63 24.94
C GLY A 127 -11.74 -10.70 25.96
N LYS A 128 -10.79 -11.24 26.71
CA LYS A 128 -9.95 -10.46 27.60
C LYS A 128 -9.10 -9.43 26.82
N GLY A 129 -8.93 -8.23 27.37
CA GLY A 129 -8.15 -7.16 26.74
C GLY A 129 -8.92 -6.34 25.71
N GLN A 130 -10.24 -6.21 25.86
CA GLN A 130 -11.10 -5.37 25.00
C GLN A 130 -10.74 -3.87 25.03
N ASP A 131 -10.01 -3.42 26.02
CA ASP A 131 -9.45 -2.07 26.17
C ASP A 131 -8.23 -1.82 25.29
N ARG A 132 -7.60 -2.89 24.78
CA ARG A 132 -6.43 -2.82 23.91
C ARG A 132 -6.85 -2.72 22.44
N TYR A 133 -5.99 -2.14 21.61
CA TYR A 133 -6.19 -2.02 20.16
C TYR A 133 -7.53 -1.37 19.79
N ARG A 134 -8.01 -0.39 20.57
CA ARG A 134 -9.32 0.26 20.43
C ARG A 134 -10.52 -0.70 20.56
N GLY A 135 -10.34 -1.87 21.15
CA GLY A 135 -11.35 -2.92 21.19
C GLY A 135 -11.43 -3.80 19.96
N LEU A 136 -10.56 -3.59 18.97
CA LEU A 136 -10.48 -4.44 17.78
C LEU A 136 -9.78 -5.77 18.12
N ASP A 137 -10.15 -6.83 17.40
CA ASP A 137 -9.43 -8.10 17.45
C ASP A 137 -8.02 -7.92 16.88
N PRO A 138 -6.94 -8.09 17.69
CA PRO A 138 -5.57 -7.91 17.26
C PRO A 138 -5.15 -8.85 16.13
N GLU A 139 -5.78 -10.01 16.01
CA GLU A 139 -5.52 -11.01 14.96
C GLU A 139 -6.37 -10.76 13.69
N SER A 140 -7.31 -9.83 13.72
CA SER A 140 -8.09 -9.49 12.53
C SER A 140 -7.26 -8.64 11.55
N PRO A 141 -7.47 -8.80 10.23
CA PRO A 141 -6.86 -7.89 9.26
C PRO A 141 -7.32 -6.44 9.44
N VAL A 142 -6.45 -5.48 9.16
CA VAL A 142 -6.81 -4.06 9.13
C VAL A 142 -7.93 -3.81 8.10
N PHE A 143 -7.82 -4.41 6.92
CA PHE A 143 -8.83 -4.26 5.87
C PHE A 143 -9.72 -5.49 5.76
N MET A 144 -11.02 -5.24 5.79
CA MET A 144 -12.05 -6.27 5.70
C MET A 144 -12.83 -6.16 4.39
N SER A 145 -13.17 -7.30 3.82
CA SER A 145 -14.09 -7.40 2.68
C SER A 145 -15.53 -7.31 3.16
N ASN A 146 -16.39 -6.67 2.34
CA ASN A 146 -17.83 -6.60 2.60
C ASN A 146 -18.57 -7.45 1.58
N HIS A 147 -19.42 -8.35 2.06
CA HIS A 147 -20.36 -9.12 1.26
C HIS A 147 -21.78 -8.91 1.81
N HIS A 148 -22.55 -8.02 1.17
CA HIS A 148 -23.92 -7.71 1.56
C HIS A 148 -24.08 -7.36 3.06
N GLY A 149 -23.15 -6.57 3.59
CA GLY A 149 -23.13 -6.16 5.00
C GLY A 149 -22.35 -7.12 5.92
N ASP A 150 -21.96 -8.29 5.45
CA ASP A 150 -21.11 -9.23 6.20
C ASP A 150 -19.61 -8.89 5.96
N TRP A 151 -18.94 -8.45 7.04
CA TRP A 151 -17.55 -8.06 7.03
C TRP A 151 -16.64 -9.21 7.46
N LYS A 152 -15.76 -9.63 6.58
CA LYS A 152 -14.81 -10.72 6.82
C LYS A 152 -13.47 -10.47 6.14
N PRO A 153 -12.41 -11.22 6.51
CA PRO A 153 -11.12 -11.14 5.82
C PRO A 153 -11.26 -11.32 4.31
N PHE A 154 -10.43 -10.62 3.53
CA PHE A 154 -10.33 -10.86 2.10
C PHE A 154 -9.90 -12.30 1.84
N ALA A 155 -10.55 -12.98 0.89
CA ALA A 155 -10.27 -14.36 0.56
C ALA A 155 -8.88 -14.51 -0.07
N LEU A 156 -8.11 -15.48 0.43
CA LEU A 156 -6.80 -15.84 -0.07
C LEU A 156 -6.89 -17.10 -0.95
N LEU A 157 -6.22 -17.09 -2.08
CA LEU A 157 -6.12 -18.22 -2.99
C LEU A 157 -4.70 -18.76 -2.99
N LYS A 158 -4.57 -20.09 -2.85
CA LYS A 158 -3.28 -20.79 -3.00
C LYS A 158 -3.04 -21.04 -4.49
N LYS A 159 -1.88 -20.64 -4.99
CA LYS A 159 -1.42 -20.91 -6.35
C LYS A 159 -0.10 -21.65 -6.32
N THR A 160 0.09 -22.54 -7.29
CA THR A 160 1.37 -23.23 -7.49
C THR A 160 1.92 -22.82 -8.85
N VAL A 161 3.14 -22.26 -8.86
CA VAL A 161 3.85 -21.91 -10.11
C VAL A 161 5.26 -22.49 -10.02
N LYS A 162 5.65 -23.25 -11.01
CA LYS A 162 6.97 -23.93 -11.06
C LYS A 162 7.27 -24.70 -9.76
N GLY A 163 6.28 -25.44 -9.23
CA GLY A 163 6.41 -26.24 -8.00
C GLY A 163 6.40 -25.44 -6.68
N LYS A 164 6.43 -24.11 -6.71
CA LYS A 164 6.37 -23.27 -5.51
C LYS A 164 4.93 -22.86 -5.22
N LYS A 165 4.49 -23.10 -3.98
CA LYS A 165 3.18 -22.68 -3.48
C LYS A 165 3.27 -21.25 -2.93
N TYR A 166 2.32 -20.40 -3.29
CA TYR A 166 2.21 -19.05 -2.74
C TYR A 166 0.74 -18.63 -2.65
N GLU A 167 0.46 -17.68 -1.80
CA GLU A 167 -0.87 -17.10 -1.64
C GLU A 167 -1.01 -15.82 -2.45
N VAL A 168 -2.19 -15.61 -3.01
CA VAL A 168 -2.59 -14.37 -3.68
C VAL A 168 -3.94 -13.92 -3.14
N CYS A 169 -4.15 -12.62 -3.09
CA CYS A 169 -5.44 -12.03 -2.78
C CYS A 169 -6.03 -11.37 -4.02
N THR A 170 -6.63 -12.17 -4.89
CA THR A 170 -7.25 -11.69 -6.13
C THR A 170 -8.40 -10.71 -5.85
N SER A 171 -9.17 -10.94 -4.79
CA SER A 171 -10.26 -10.04 -4.39
C SER A 171 -9.75 -8.64 -4.03
N MET A 172 -8.67 -8.50 -3.28
CA MET A 172 -8.02 -7.21 -2.99
C MET A 172 -7.47 -6.56 -4.27
N GLN A 173 -6.78 -7.35 -5.11
CA GLN A 173 -6.28 -6.84 -6.39
C GLN A 173 -7.41 -6.29 -7.27
N ASN A 174 -8.52 -7.02 -7.36
CA ASN A 174 -9.69 -6.60 -8.14
C ASN A 174 -10.35 -5.36 -7.53
N THR A 175 -10.46 -5.27 -6.21
CA THR A 175 -10.98 -4.08 -5.52
C THR A 175 -10.14 -2.85 -5.89
N ILE A 176 -8.83 -2.90 -5.74
CA ILE A 176 -7.94 -1.77 -6.06
C ILE A 176 -8.04 -1.40 -7.55
N LYS A 177 -8.01 -2.40 -8.43
CA LYS A 177 -8.11 -2.18 -9.87
C LYS A 177 -9.46 -1.57 -10.28
N ALA A 178 -10.56 -2.03 -9.67
CA ALA A 178 -11.89 -1.50 -9.92
C ALA A 178 -12.00 -0.03 -9.47
N LEU A 179 -11.44 0.32 -8.31
CA LEU A 179 -11.41 1.70 -7.83
C LEU A 179 -10.73 2.64 -8.84
N TYR A 180 -9.56 2.27 -9.33
CA TYR A 180 -8.90 3.08 -10.36
C TYR A 180 -9.73 3.17 -11.65
N ARG A 181 -10.23 2.05 -12.16
CA ARG A 181 -11.02 1.99 -13.39
C ARG A 181 -12.30 2.81 -13.32
N ASP A 182 -13.06 2.65 -12.24
CA ASP A 182 -14.39 3.26 -12.08
C ASP A 182 -14.30 4.78 -11.90
N TYR A 183 -13.12 5.28 -11.51
CA TYR A 183 -12.84 6.72 -11.40
C TYR A 183 -12.00 7.28 -12.55
N GLY A 184 -11.94 6.57 -13.70
CA GLY A 184 -11.35 7.08 -14.93
C GLY A 184 -9.87 6.71 -15.17
N HIS A 185 -9.29 5.84 -14.37
CA HIS A 185 -7.89 5.43 -14.46
C HIS A 185 -7.74 3.94 -14.86
N ALA A 186 -8.39 3.54 -15.96
CA ALA A 186 -8.43 2.15 -16.43
C ALA A 186 -7.06 1.53 -16.74
N GLY A 187 -6.02 2.35 -16.97
CA GLY A 187 -4.64 1.89 -17.16
C GLY A 187 -3.93 1.50 -15.85
N CYS A 188 -4.50 1.87 -14.70
CA CYS A 188 -3.94 1.59 -13.39
C CYS A 188 -4.23 0.16 -12.92
N SER A 189 -3.38 -0.33 -12.02
CA SER A 189 -3.43 -1.69 -11.46
C SER A 189 -3.31 -1.68 -9.93
N SER A 190 -3.33 -2.85 -9.31
CA SER A 190 -3.08 -2.99 -7.88
C SER A 190 -1.65 -2.61 -7.45
N HIS A 191 -0.75 -2.36 -8.40
CA HIS A 191 0.62 -1.92 -8.16
C HIS A 191 0.84 -0.42 -8.38
N THR A 192 -0.15 0.30 -8.90
CA THR A 192 -0.03 1.72 -9.28
C THR A 192 0.44 2.61 -8.12
N GLY A 193 -0.16 2.48 -6.94
CA GLY A 193 0.25 3.25 -5.76
C GLY A 193 1.74 3.04 -5.43
N ARG A 194 2.17 1.78 -5.37
CA ARG A 194 3.56 1.42 -5.11
C ARG A 194 4.52 1.94 -6.20
N HIS A 195 4.14 1.84 -7.47
CA HIS A 195 4.95 2.36 -8.58
C HIS A 195 5.05 3.89 -8.51
N THR A 196 3.96 4.56 -8.16
CA THR A 196 3.92 6.03 -8.03
C THR A 196 4.87 6.51 -6.95
N ILE A 197 4.78 5.99 -5.74
CA ILE A 197 5.66 6.41 -4.63
C ILE A 197 7.12 6.03 -4.90
N SER A 198 7.37 4.84 -5.47
CA SER A 198 8.72 4.42 -5.82
C SER A 198 9.36 5.34 -6.85
N ARG A 199 8.62 5.75 -7.88
CA ARG A 199 9.11 6.67 -8.91
C ARG A 199 9.35 8.07 -8.35
N LEU A 200 8.45 8.55 -7.51
CA LEU A 200 8.62 9.83 -6.80
C LEU A 200 9.89 9.82 -5.95
N THR A 201 10.09 8.77 -5.17
CA THR A 201 11.28 8.56 -4.35
C THR A 201 12.57 8.59 -5.17
N GLN A 202 12.61 7.83 -6.28
CA GLN A 202 13.78 7.80 -7.16
C GLN A 202 14.11 9.19 -7.70
N LYS A 203 13.11 9.97 -8.12
CA LYS A 203 13.30 11.33 -8.63
C LYS A 203 13.82 12.29 -7.56
N ILE A 204 13.29 12.22 -6.35
CA ILE A 204 13.76 13.05 -5.23
C ILE A 204 15.22 12.73 -4.90
N LEU A 205 15.58 11.46 -4.83
CA LEU A 205 16.97 11.05 -4.57
C LEU A 205 17.94 11.46 -5.69
N SER A 206 17.53 11.35 -6.96
CA SER A 206 18.37 11.70 -8.10
C SER A 206 18.69 13.20 -8.21
N LYS A 207 17.82 14.07 -7.70
CA LYS A 207 18.01 15.53 -7.72
C LYS A 207 18.87 16.06 -6.58
N LYS A 208 19.49 15.20 -5.76
CA LYS A 208 20.31 15.60 -4.59
C LYS A 208 19.58 16.65 -3.72
N CYS A 209 18.36 16.33 -3.33
CA CYS A 209 17.61 17.22 -2.45
C CYS A 209 18.38 17.42 -1.14
N ASN A 210 18.72 18.67 -0.79
CA ASN A 210 19.47 19.03 0.42
C ASN A 210 18.65 18.83 1.72
N ASP A 211 17.41 18.44 1.62
CA ASP A 211 16.56 18.10 2.76
C ASP A 211 16.94 16.71 3.28
N GLN A 212 17.82 16.69 4.26
CA GLN A 212 18.39 15.47 4.83
C GLN A 212 17.30 14.58 5.45
N GLU A 213 16.30 15.18 6.10
CA GLU A 213 15.14 14.50 6.66
C GLU A 213 14.26 13.83 5.58
N MET A 214 13.92 14.56 4.52
CA MET A 214 13.13 14.03 3.42
C MET A 214 13.85 12.88 2.71
N LYS A 215 15.16 12.98 2.55
CA LYS A 215 15.99 11.96 1.94
C LYS A 215 16.03 10.67 2.75
N GLN A 216 16.15 10.77 4.05
CA GLN A 216 16.14 9.65 4.99
C GLN A 216 14.78 8.96 5.03
N VAL A 217 13.71 9.74 5.15
CA VAL A 217 12.33 9.26 5.13
C VAL A 217 12.01 8.50 3.84
N ILE A 218 12.42 9.03 2.70
CA ILE A 218 12.14 8.41 1.40
C ILE A 218 12.97 7.14 1.19
N GLN A 219 14.23 7.09 1.63
CA GLN A 219 15.01 5.85 1.64
C GLN A 219 14.33 4.76 2.45
N ASN A 220 13.71 5.13 3.54
CA ASN A 220 12.99 4.24 4.44
C ASN A 220 11.65 3.76 3.85
N LEU A 221 10.97 4.58 3.04
CA LEU A 221 9.75 4.20 2.31
C LEU A 221 9.97 3.03 1.34
N LEU A 222 11.18 2.82 0.86
CA LEU A 222 11.51 1.76 -0.09
C LEU A 222 11.89 0.41 0.53
N HIS A 223 11.57 0.19 1.79
CA HIS A 223 11.80 -1.08 2.50
C HIS A 223 13.28 -1.46 2.70
N HIS A 224 14.12 -0.51 3.10
CA HIS A 224 15.47 -0.86 3.55
C HIS A 224 15.42 -1.66 4.85
N ARG A 225 16.13 -2.81 4.88
CA ARG A 225 16.09 -3.81 5.95
C ARG A 225 16.71 -3.35 7.28
N ASP A 226 17.44 -2.25 7.30
CA ASP A 226 18.32 -1.83 8.41
C ASP A 226 17.85 -0.55 9.13
N ILE A 227 16.57 -0.52 9.53
CA ILE A 227 16.05 0.61 10.28
C ILE A 227 16.10 0.29 11.77
N CYS A 228 17.04 0.91 12.47
CA CYS A 228 17.34 0.57 13.86
C CYS A 228 16.47 1.25 14.93
N SER A 229 15.71 2.33 14.65
CA SER A 229 14.90 2.99 15.68
C SER A 229 13.60 3.60 15.15
N GLN A 230 12.56 3.55 15.98
CA GLN A 230 11.26 4.16 15.70
C GLN A 230 11.23 5.67 15.97
N GLU A 231 12.23 6.19 16.68
CA GLU A 231 12.24 7.55 17.20
C GLU A 231 12.57 8.61 16.14
N ASP A 232 13.22 8.21 15.04
CA ASP A 232 13.73 9.12 14.00
C ASP A 232 12.74 9.43 12.87
N TYR A 233 11.48 8.92 12.93
CA TYR A 233 10.52 9.10 11.84
C TYR A 233 9.58 10.26 12.10
N THR A 234 9.85 11.36 11.43
CA THR A 234 8.95 12.51 11.37
C THR A 234 7.78 12.22 10.42
N GLU A 235 6.61 12.74 10.76
CA GLU A 235 5.45 12.69 9.89
C GLU A 235 5.66 13.60 8.67
N ILE A 236 5.33 13.09 7.48
CA ILE A 236 5.44 13.85 6.24
C ILE A 236 4.10 14.50 5.93
N ASN A 237 4.13 15.82 5.74
CA ASN A 237 2.98 16.55 5.24
C ASN A 237 2.75 16.26 3.75
N TRP A 238 1.58 15.72 3.42
CA TRP A 238 1.22 15.35 2.05
C TRP A 238 1.22 16.53 1.08
N ASN A 239 0.71 17.68 1.50
CA ASN A 239 0.67 18.86 0.63
C ASN A 239 2.07 19.31 0.26
N SER A 240 2.99 19.35 1.22
CA SER A 240 4.41 19.65 0.95
C SER A 240 5.05 18.65 0.00
N LEU A 241 4.75 17.35 0.15
CA LEU A 241 5.26 16.32 -0.74
C LEU A 241 4.70 16.49 -2.16
N ARG A 242 3.41 16.78 -2.29
CA ARG A 242 2.72 17.02 -3.56
C ARG A 242 3.25 18.25 -4.29
N GLU A 243 3.47 19.36 -3.59
CA GLU A 243 4.05 20.58 -4.15
C GLU A 243 5.45 20.32 -4.69
N LYS A 244 6.32 19.69 -3.91
CA LYS A 244 7.65 19.30 -4.36
C LYS A 244 7.59 18.37 -5.59
N ALA A 245 6.67 17.42 -5.61
CA ALA A 245 6.47 16.53 -6.75
C ALA A 245 6.03 17.30 -8.00
N SER A 246 5.12 18.26 -7.90
CA SER A 246 4.62 19.03 -9.03
C SER A 246 5.72 19.82 -9.76
N VAL A 247 6.71 20.31 -9.01
CA VAL A 247 7.89 20.99 -9.57
C VAL A 247 8.85 20.00 -10.26
N MET A 248 8.90 18.76 -9.78
CA MET A 248 9.81 17.73 -10.30
C MET A 248 9.31 17.04 -11.57
N PHE A 249 8.00 17.10 -11.84
CA PHE A 249 7.35 16.42 -12.97
C PHE A 249 7.05 17.36 -14.15
N LYS A 250 7.40 18.65 -14.03
CA LYS A 250 7.45 19.60 -15.15
C LYS A 250 8.79 19.50 -15.86
#